data_670500c8fa01401d121103a141912f8e
#
_entry.id   670500c8fa01401d121103a141912f8e
#
_cell.length_a   1.000
_cell.length_b   1.000
_cell.length_c   1.000
_cell.angle_alpha   90.00
_cell.angle_beta   90.00
_cell.angle_gamma   90.00
#
_symmetry.space_group_name_H-M   'P 1'
#
loop_
_entity.id
_entity.type
_entity.pdbx_description
1 polymer ?
#
loop_
_entity_poly.entity_id
_entity_poly.type
_entity_poly.pdbx_seq_one_letter_code
_entity_poly.pdbx_strand_id
1 'polypeptide(L)'
;MTTTASTPEKSQQSPGDGATPAVHVEGLWKIFGPRADKIIGTEQAQLSRKELQEQTGHVVGIRDVSFDVAPGEVFVVMGLSGSGKSTLVRLLTRLIEPTSGTVELYGEKITGMDDSALLDTRRRKVSMVFQHFGLLPHRKVVDNVAFGLEVRGEGKGQRRNRAQEMVDLVGLSGYENNYPDQLSGGMQQRVGLARALAADPEVLMFDEPFSALDPLIRRDMQNEVIRLHEEVGKTMVFITHDLAEALKLGDRILIMRDGEIVQIGTPDEVVGAPADEYVRDFTSEVPKSHVLTLKWVMRPDTGDLRADAPTLQHDQIVRDAARIVLDSEGPCRVVDGDRVVGVVDDEDILRVVVAEEGH
;
A
#
# COMPACT_ATOMS: atom_id res chain seq x y z
N MET A 1 36.65 -13.50 -26.63
CA MET A 1 35.82 -14.23 -25.67
C MET A 1 34.98 -13.20 -24.94
N THR A 2 33.76 -12.98 -25.43
CA THR A 2 32.82 -11.96 -24.96
C THR A 2 31.91 -12.63 -23.92
N THR A 3 32.06 -12.24 -22.67
CA THR A 3 31.24 -12.74 -21.57
C THR A 3 29.94 -11.93 -21.58
N THR A 4 28.86 -12.55 -21.98
CA THR A 4 27.50 -12.02 -21.86
C THR A 4 27.10 -12.04 -20.38
N ALA A 5 26.91 -10.86 -19.80
CA ALA A 5 26.32 -10.70 -18.48
C ALA A 5 24.81 -11.03 -18.58
N SER A 6 24.39 -12.08 -17.90
CA SER A 6 22.98 -12.43 -17.71
C SER A 6 22.34 -11.45 -16.74
N THR A 7 21.29 -10.78 -17.19
CA THR A 7 20.39 -9.96 -16.38
C THR A 7 19.71 -10.86 -15.34
N PRO A 8 19.62 -10.46 -14.06
CA PRO A 8 18.92 -11.26 -13.06
C PRO A 8 17.41 -11.25 -13.35
N GLU A 9 16.82 -12.44 -13.44
CA GLU A 9 15.37 -12.64 -13.48
C GLU A 9 14.74 -12.05 -12.21
N LYS A 10 13.82 -11.12 -12.40
CA LYS A 10 12.99 -10.54 -11.33
C LYS A 10 12.08 -11.66 -10.78
N SER A 11 12.35 -12.12 -9.56
CA SER A 11 11.44 -12.99 -8.83
C SER A 11 10.19 -12.21 -8.43
N GLN A 12 9.14 -12.29 -9.25
CA GLN A 12 7.80 -11.89 -8.88
C GLN A 12 7.21 -13.00 -8.01
N GLN A 13 7.08 -12.77 -6.71
CA GLN A 13 6.21 -13.62 -5.89
C GLN A 13 4.76 -13.25 -6.21
N SER A 14 4.08 -14.12 -6.93
CA SER A 14 2.63 -14.06 -7.18
C SER A 14 1.85 -14.47 -5.92
N PRO A 15 0.61 -13.95 -5.74
CA PRO A 15 -0.29 -14.41 -4.68
C PRO A 15 -0.51 -15.93 -4.78
N GLY A 16 -0.76 -16.58 -3.64
CA GLY A 16 -0.89 -18.04 -3.53
C GLY A 16 -1.81 -18.65 -4.57
N ASP A 17 -1.40 -19.84 -5.08
CA ASP A 17 -1.98 -20.56 -6.21
C ASP A 17 -3.53 -20.55 -6.22
N GLY A 18 -4.11 -19.81 -7.18
CA GLY A 18 -5.51 -19.97 -7.61
C GLY A 18 -6.51 -18.89 -7.23
N ALA A 19 -6.18 -17.88 -6.43
CA ALA A 19 -7.12 -16.79 -6.10
C ALA A 19 -7.05 -15.66 -7.14
N THR A 20 -8.22 -15.20 -7.61
CA THR A 20 -8.29 -14.01 -8.48
C THR A 20 -7.80 -12.76 -7.73
N PRO A 21 -6.80 -12.01 -8.22
CA PRO A 21 -6.34 -10.77 -7.60
C PRO A 21 -7.48 -9.75 -7.46
N ALA A 22 -7.46 -8.97 -6.37
CA ALA A 22 -8.38 -7.84 -6.21
C ALA A 22 -8.08 -6.72 -7.20
N VAL A 23 -6.78 -6.49 -7.46
CA VAL A 23 -6.29 -5.59 -8.51
C VAL A 23 -5.21 -6.33 -9.29
N HIS A 24 -5.36 -6.42 -10.62
CA HIS A 24 -4.35 -6.96 -11.53
C HIS A 24 -3.94 -5.88 -12.53
N VAL A 25 -2.66 -5.66 -12.65
CA VAL A 25 -2.06 -4.66 -13.55
C VAL A 25 -1.00 -5.34 -14.40
N GLU A 26 -1.12 -5.23 -15.72
CA GLU A 26 -0.17 -5.85 -16.65
C GLU A 26 0.28 -4.84 -17.72
N GLY A 27 1.60 -4.64 -17.83
CA GLY A 27 2.24 -3.84 -18.84
C GLY A 27 1.68 -2.41 -18.95
N LEU A 28 1.38 -1.77 -17.82
CA LEU A 28 0.68 -0.49 -17.78
C LEU A 28 1.61 0.66 -18.16
N TRP A 29 1.20 1.43 -19.18
CA TRP A 29 1.90 2.63 -19.64
C TRP A 29 1.00 3.85 -19.60
N LYS A 30 1.58 4.98 -19.20
CA LYS A 30 0.99 6.30 -19.40
C LYS A 30 2.02 7.29 -19.89
N ILE A 31 1.88 7.71 -21.12
CA ILE A 31 2.67 8.78 -21.72
C ILE A 31 1.69 9.93 -22.04
N PHE A 32 2.01 11.11 -21.57
CA PHE A 32 1.24 12.33 -21.88
C PHE A 32 1.83 12.99 -23.13
N GLY A 33 0.99 13.33 -24.08
CA GLY A 33 1.37 13.97 -25.33
C GLY A 33 0.52 13.45 -26.51
N PRO A 34 0.60 14.12 -27.67
CA PRO A 34 -0.18 13.73 -28.87
C PRO A 34 0.37 12.42 -29.45
N ARG A 35 -0.50 11.47 -29.78
CA ARG A 35 -0.13 10.17 -30.39
C ARG A 35 0.91 9.40 -29.54
N ALA A 36 0.77 9.43 -28.22
CA ALA A 36 1.67 8.80 -27.28
C ALA A 36 1.80 7.27 -27.45
N ASP A 37 0.76 6.63 -27.98
CA ASP A 37 0.72 5.21 -28.35
C ASP A 37 1.84 4.80 -29.32
N LYS A 38 2.29 5.72 -30.19
CA LYS A 38 3.34 5.46 -31.17
C LYS A 38 4.75 5.42 -30.58
N ILE A 39 4.93 5.84 -29.34
CA ILE A 39 6.23 5.80 -28.66
C ILE A 39 6.50 4.40 -28.11
N ILE A 40 5.46 3.73 -27.65
CA ILE A 40 5.59 2.38 -27.05
C ILE A 40 6.12 1.41 -28.11
N GLY A 41 7.12 0.60 -27.74
CA GLY A 41 7.78 -0.36 -28.64
C GLY A 41 8.83 0.25 -29.57
N THR A 42 9.14 1.55 -29.45
CA THR A 42 10.24 2.20 -30.17
C THR A 42 11.44 2.44 -29.25
N GLU A 43 12.60 2.80 -29.86
CA GLU A 43 13.80 3.20 -29.07
C GLU A 43 13.52 4.40 -28.15
N GLN A 44 12.59 5.27 -28.53
CA GLN A 44 12.18 6.42 -27.71
C GLN A 44 11.54 6.01 -26.37
N ALA A 45 10.90 4.84 -26.32
CA ALA A 45 10.31 4.31 -25.09
C ALA A 45 11.38 3.98 -24.02
N GLN A 46 12.65 3.79 -24.42
CA GLN A 46 13.77 3.48 -23.52
C GLN A 46 14.51 4.73 -23.01
N LEU A 47 14.21 5.91 -23.57
CA LEU A 47 14.82 7.16 -23.15
C LEU A 47 14.42 7.49 -21.70
N SER A 48 15.30 8.16 -20.97
CA SER A 48 14.96 8.74 -19.68
C SER A 48 13.79 9.73 -19.83
N ARG A 49 13.08 9.99 -18.75
CA ARG A 49 11.96 10.96 -18.73
C ARG A 49 12.34 12.31 -19.33
N LYS A 50 13.54 12.79 -18.95
CA LYS A 50 14.07 14.07 -19.38
C LYS A 50 14.38 14.06 -20.88
N GLU A 51 15.11 13.05 -21.36
CA GLU A 51 15.46 12.91 -22.77
C GLU A 51 14.22 12.78 -23.67
N LEU A 52 13.23 11.97 -23.26
CA LEU A 52 11.99 11.83 -24.00
C LEU A 52 11.27 13.17 -24.13
N GLN A 53 11.19 13.92 -23.02
CA GLN A 53 10.56 15.23 -22.99
C GLN A 53 11.30 16.24 -23.88
N GLU A 54 12.63 16.28 -23.83
CA GLU A 54 13.45 17.17 -24.63
C GLU A 54 13.35 16.86 -26.13
N GLN A 55 13.35 15.57 -26.51
CA GLN A 55 13.35 15.15 -27.90
C GLN A 55 11.97 15.17 -28.56
N THR A 56 10.91 14.90 -27.79
CA THR A 56 9.58 14.63 -28.35
C THR A 56 8.47 15.50 -27.77
N GLY A 57 8.72 16.18 -26.66
CA GLY A 57 7.70 16.92 -25.89
C GLY A 57 6.77 16.03 -25.08
N HIS A 58 6.96 14.70 -25.05
CA HIS A 58 6.14 13.77 -24.29
C HIS A 58 6.65 13.61 -22.85
N VAL A 59 5.71 13.33 -21.95
CA VAL A 59 6.04 13.09 -20.52
C VAL A 59 5.58 11.69 -20.12
N VAL A 60 6.52 10.85 -19.67
CA VAL A 60 6.19 9.54 -19.10
C VAL A 60 5.60 9.74 -17.70
N GLY A 61 4.38 9.29 -17.49
CA GLY A 61 3.75 9.19 -16.17
C GLY A 61 3.98 7.82 -15.53
N ILE A 62 3.73 6.76 -16.29
CA ILE A 62 3.92 5.35 -15.91
C ILE A 62 4.61 4.62 -17.05
N ARG A 63 5.55 3.73 -16.74
CA ARG A 63 6.32 2.95 -17.69
C ARG A 63 6.33 1.48 -17.29
N ASP A 64 5.68 0.64 -18.09
CA ASP A 64 5.72 -0.83 -18.02
C ASP A 64 5.51 -1.39 -16.60
N VAL A 65 4.46 -0.92 -15.92
CA VAL A 65 4.14 -1.30 -14.55
C VAL A 65 3.24 -2.52 -14.53
N SER A 66 3.67 -3.56 -13.80
CA SER A 66 2.89 -4.80 -13.60
C SER A 66 2.96 -5.22 -12.14
N PHE A 67 1.81 -5.51 -11.53
CA PHE A 67 1.70 -6.03 -10.16
C PHE A 67 0.30 -6.56 -9.89
N ASP A 68 0.18 -7.35 -8.82
CA ASP A 68 -1.07 -7.87 -8.29
C ASP A 68 -1.27 -7.41 -6.86
N VAL A 69 -2.54 -7.21 -6.47
CA VAL A 69 -2.96 -7.01 -5.08
C VAL A 69 -3.92 -8.13 -4.72
N ALA A 70 -3.66 -8.84 -3.62
CA ALA A 70 -4.50 -9.92 -3.16
C ALA A 70 -5.82 -9.42 -2.53
N PRO A 71 -6.90 -10.21 -2.52
CA PRO A 71 -8.09 -9.89 -1.75
C PRO A 71 -7.78 -9.71 -0.26
N GLY A 72 -8.26 -8.62 0.34
CA GLY A 72 -8.03 -8.31 1.76
C GLY A 72 -6.65 -7.74 2.07
N GLU A 73 -5.76 -7.58 1.10
CA GLU A 73 -4.41 -7.03 1.28
C GLU A 73 -4.45 -5.50 1.47
N VAL A 74 -3.58 -4.99 2.35
CA VAL A 74 -3.20 -3.58 2.41
C VAL A 74 -1.94 -3.37 1.58
N PHE A 75 -2.10 -2.87 0.36
CA PHE A 75 -1.02 -2.65 -0.59
C PHE A 75 -0.64 -1.16 -0.63
N VAL A 76 0.62 -0.84 -0.35
CA VAL A 76 1.08 0.55 -0.29
C VAL A 76 1.95 0.90 -1.50
N VAL A 77 1.60 1.97 -2.20
CA VAL A 77 2.40 2.55 -3.28
C VAL A 77 3.11 3.79 -2.75
N MET A 78 4.44 3.74 -2.73
CA MET A 78 5.25 4.85 -2.25
C MET A 78 6.30 5.33 -3.26
N GLY A 79 6.93 6.46 -2.99
CA GLY A 79 7.97 7.08 -3.80
C GLY A 79 7.96 8.60 -3.65
N LEU A 80 9.00 9.29 -4.10
CA LEU A 80 9.13 10.75 -4.04
C LEU A 80 8.05 11.46 -4.87
N SER A 81 7.94 12.78 -4.67
CA SER A 81 7.09 13.63 -5.52
C SER A 81 7.48 13.46 -6.98
N GLY A 82 6.49 13.31 -7.84
CA GLY A 82 6.73 13.09 -9.27
C GLY A 82 7.05 11.65 -9.68
N SER A 83 7.14 10.67 -8.78
CA SER A 83 7.43 9.27 -9.14
C SER A 83 6.34 8.57 -9.96
N GLY A 84 5.11 9.13 -10.02
CA GLY A 84 4.00 8.57 -10.81
C GLY A 84 2.83 8.05 -9.98
N LYS A 85 2.91 8.03 -8.65
CA LYS A 85 1.88 7.47 -7.73
C LYS A 85 0.45 7.93 -8.03
N SER A 86 0.22 9.24 -8.04
CA SER A 86 -1.12 9.79 -8.33
C SER A 86 -1.59 9.50 -9.75
N THR A 87 -0.65 9.34 -10.71
CA THR A 87 -0.97 8.88 -12.06
C THR A 87 -1.42 7.43 -12.02
N LEU A 88 -0.72 6.57 -11.27
CA LEU A 88 -1.07 5.16 -11.13
C LEU A 88 -2.48 4.98 -10.57
N VAL A 89 -2.83 5.64 -9.46
CA VAL A 89 -4.20 5.54 -8.88
C VAL A 89 -5.28 5.99 -9.86
N ARG A 90 -5.01 7.07 -10.61
CA ARG A 90 -5.96 7.52 -11.64
C ARG A 90 -6.12 6.53 -12.79
N LEU A 91 -5.08 5.73 -13.08
CA LEU A 91 -5.15 4.64 -14.05
C LEU A 91 -5.89 3.43 -13.45
N LEU A 92 -5.62 3.05 -12.20
CA LEU A 92 -6.30 1.95 -11.50
C LEU A 92 -7.82 2.16 -11.39
N THR A 93 -8.25 3.41 -11.36
CA THR A 93 -9.67 3.80 -11.38
C THR A 93 -10.15 4.19 -12.78
N ARG A 94 -9.25 4.19 -13.77
CA ARG A 94 -9.48 4.68 -15.13
C ARG A 94 -10.05 6.12 -15.18
N LEU A 95 -9.71 6.95 -14.18
CA LEU A 95 -9.98 8.40 -14.25
C LEU A 95 -9.19 9.07 -15.37
N ILE A 96 -8.09 8.46 -15.77
CA ILE A 96 -7.35 8.74 -17.00
C ILE A 96 -7.15 7.43 -17.77
N GLU A 97 -7.18 7.50 -19.10
CA GLU A 97 -6.93 6.35 -19.95
C GLU A 97 -5.44 5.98 -19.94
N PRO A 98 -5.09 4.70 -19.84
CA PRO A 98 -3.72 4.25 -20.08
C PRO A 98 -3.36 4.44 -21.55
N THR A 99 -2.07 4.57 -21.82
CA THR A 99 -1.56 4.56 -23.21
C THR A 99 -1.47 3.12 -23.73
N SER A 100 -1.17 2.15 -22.85
CA SER A 100 -1.16 0.72 -23.12
C SER A 100 -1.26 -0.06 -21.79
N GLY A 101 -1.48 -1.36 -21.87
CA GLY A 101 -1.57 -2.26 -20.74
C GLY A 101 -2.99 -2.48 -20.24
N THR A 102 -3.10 -3.29 -19.22
CA THR A 102 -4.37 -3.79 -18.69
C THR A 102 -4.50 -3.49 -17.20
N VAL A 103 -5.70 -3.14 -16.77
CA VAL A 103 -6.11 -3.08 -15.35
C VAL A 103 -7.38 -3.87 -15.19
N GLU A 104 -7.38 -4.79 -14.22
CA GLU A 104 -8.54 -5.59 -13.84
C GLU A 104 -8.84 -5.42 -12.34
N LEU A 105 -10.11 -5.43 -11.98
CA LEU A 105 -10.60 -5.41 -10.60
C LEU A 105 -11.42 -6.67 -10.35
N TYR A 106 -10.91 -7.57 -9.52
CA TYR A 106 -11.52 -8.89 -9.27
C TYR A 106 -11.83 -9.64 -10.56
N GLY A 107 -10.84 -9.71 -11.48
CA GLY A 107 -10.95 -10.37 -12.77
C GLY A 107 -11.81 -9.63 -13.81
N GLU A 108 -12.39 -8.49 -13.48
CA GLU A 108 -13.12 -7.66 -14.43
C GLU A 108 -12.21 -6.60 -15.06
N LYS A 109 -11.93 -6.75 -16.34
CA LYS A 109 -11.05 -5.84 -17.08
C LYS A 109 -11.73 -4.48 -17.29
N ILE A 110 -11.20 -3.45 -16.60
CA ILE A 110 -11.74 -2.09 -16.69
C ILE A 110 -11.18 -1.30 -17.89
N THR A 111 -9.98 -1.66 -18.38
CA THR A 111 -9.41 -1.07 -19.58
C THR A 111 -10.21 -1.49 -20.82
N GLY A 112 -10.67 -0.50 -21.61
CA GLY A 112 -11.49 -0.74 -22.80
C GLY A 112 -12.99 -0.89 -22.55
N MET A 113 -13.47 -0.84 -21.29
CA MET A 113 -14.90 -0.77 -20.99
C MET A 113 -15.53 0.48 -21.62
N ASP A 114 -16.78 0.40 -22.01
CA ASP A 114 -17.59 1.58 -22.31
C ASP A 114 -17.86 2.42 -21.06
N ASP A 115 -18.21 3.69 -21.24
CA ASP A 115 -18.39 4.63 -20.14
C ASP A 115 -19.50 4.23 -19.15
N SER A 116 -20.55 3.55 -19.62
CA SER A 116 -21.67 3.11 -18.78
C SER A 116 -21.23 1.97 -17.87
N ALA A 117 -20.59 0.95 -18.43
CA ALA A 117 -20.07 -0.18 -17.67
C ALA A 117 -19.00 0.27 -16.66
N LEU A 118 -18.09 1.16 -17.08
CA LEU A 118 -17.06 1.73 -16.22
C LEU A 118 -17.65 2.52 -15.04
N LEU A 119 -18.67 3.33 -15.30
CA LEU A 119 -19.34 4.11 -14.25
C LEU A 119 -20.00 3.19 -13.23
N ASP A 120 -20.63 2.11 -13.67
CA ASP A 120 -21.26 1.12 -12.80
C ASP A 120 -20.24 0.34 -11.99
N THR A 121 -19.11 -0.10 -12.60
CA THR A 121 -17.99 -0.74 -11.91
C THR A 121 -17.38 0.18 -10.85
N ARG A 122 -17.11 1.45 -11.18
CA ARG A 122 -16.62 2.43 -10.21
C ARG A 122 -17.57 2.64 -9.03
N ARG A 123 -18.88 2.70 -9.29
CA ARG A 123 -19.88 2.88 -8.23
C ARG A 123 -19.94 1.71 -7.26
N ARG A 124 -19.66 0.49 -7.72
CA ARG A 124 -19.80 -0.74 -6.93
C ARG A 124 -18.50 -1.25 -6.35
N LYS A 125 -17.43 -1.24 -7.14
CA LYS A 125 -16.18 -1.92 -6.76
C LYS A 125 -15.16 -1.03 -6.06
N VAL A 126 -15.16 0.28 -6.33
CA VAL A 126 -14.10 1.17 -5.85
C VAL A 126 -14.66 2.35 -5.08
N SER A 127 -14.07 2.64 -3.94
CA SER A 127 -14.24 3.94 -3.27
C SER A 127 -12.89 4.59 -3.02
N MET A 128 -12.87 5.91 -2.96
CA MET A 128 -11.64 6.69 -2.82
C MET A 128 -11.72 7.66 -1.66
N VAL A 129 -10.66 7.66 -0.85
CA VAL A 129 -10.41 8.62 0.22
C VAL A 129 -9.30 9.57 -0.25
N PHE A 130 -9.59 10.87 -0.27
CA PHE A 130 -8.74 11.90 -0.85
C PHE A 130 -7.94 12.65 0.22
N GLN A 131 -6.80 13.20 -0.17
CA GLN A 131 -5.92 14.04 0.65
C GLN A 131 -6.64 15.23 1.29
N HIS A 132 -7.53 15.92 0.59
CA HIS A 132 -8.29 17.07 1.05
C HIS A 132 -9.74 16.71 1.41
N PHE A 133 -9.95 15.55 1.99
CA PHE A 133 -11.23 15.00 2.47
C PHE A 133 -12.35 14.93 1.41
N GLY A 134 -12.39 15.86 0.45
CA GLY A 134 -13.39 15.92 -0.63
C GLY A 134 -14.84 15.97 -0.12
N LEU A 135 -15.07 16.55 1.08
CA LEU A 135 -16.41 16.65 1.65
C LEU A 135 -17.21 17.74 0.96
N LEU A 136 -18.52 17.53 0.88
CA LEU A 136 -19.48 18.49 0.36
C LEU A 136 -19.80 19.50 1.48
N PRO A 137 -19.33 20.77 1.40
CA PRO A 137 -19.38 21.70 2.52
C PRO A 137 -20.81 22.13 2.90
N HIS A 138 -21.73 22.05 1.93
CA HIS A 138 -23.15 22.39 2.11
C HIS A 138 -24.02 21.22 2.58
N ARG A 139 -23.43 20.04 2.84
CA ARG A 139 -24.11 18.85 3.33
C ARG A 139 -23.65 18.50 4.74
N LYS A 140 -24.57 17.99 5.54
CA LYS A 140 -24.30 17.46 6.87
C LYS A 140 -23.44 16.20 6.78
N VAL A 141 -22.83 15.78 7.90
CA VAL A 141 -22.01 14.54 8.01
C VAL A 141 -22.77 13.34 7.44
N VAL A 142 -23.97 13.05 7.94
CA VAL A 142 -24.77 11.91 7.49
C VAL A 142 -25.10 11.96 5.99
N ASP A 143 -25.33 13.16 5.45
CA ASP A 143 -25.63 13.32 4.02
C ASP A 143 -24.36 13.24 3.15
N ASN A 144 -23.19 13.60 3.70
CA ASN A 144 -21.90 13.35 3.07
C ASN A 144 -21.63 11.84 2.97
N VAL A 145 -21.82 11.12 4.08
CA VAL A 145 -21.63 9.66 4.12
C VAL A 145 -22.62 8.93 3.20
N ALA A 146 -23.87 9.38 3.15
CA ALA A 146 -24.91 8.81 2.27
C ALA A 146 -24.70 9.13 0.77
N PHE A 147 -23.79 10.01 0.40
CA PHE A 147 -23.69 10.55 -0.97
C PHE A 147 -23.46 9.48 -2.04
N GLY A 148 -22.54 8.53 -1.80
CA GLY A 148 -22.29 7.43 -2.74
C GLY A 148 -23.54 6.58 -3.03
N LEU A 149 -24.30 6.29 -1.98
CA LEU A 149 -25.58 5.54 -2.07
C LEU A 149 -26.68 6.35 -2.78
N GLU A 150 -26.66 7.68 -2.60
CA GLU A 150 -27.56 8.59 -3.33
C GLU A 150 -27.28 8.56 -4.84
N VAL A 151 -26.01 8.59 -5.23
CA VAL A 151 -25.59 8.50 -6.63
C VAL A 151 -25.92 7.14 -7.25
N ARG A 152 -25.97 6.08 -6.43
CA ARG A 152 -26.48 4.75 -6.85
C ARG A 152 -27.99 4.68 -7.01
N GLY A 153 -28.75 5.68 -6.55
CA GLY A 153 -30.20 5.71 -6.60
C GLY A 153 -30.90 4.97 -5.46
N GLU A 154 -30.19 4.66 -4.38
CA GLU A 154 -30.77 3.97 -3.23
C GLU A 154 -31.81 4.81 -2.50
N GLY A 155 -32.84 4.16 -1.94
CA GLY A 155 -33.95 4.81 -1.25
C GLY A 155 -33.46 5.61 -0.03
N LYS A 156 -34.08 6.80 0.22
CA LYS A 156 -33.66 7.74 1.26
C LYS A 156 -33.54 7.11 2.65
N GLY A 157 -34.48 6.23 3.03
CA GLY A 157 -34.45 5.54 4.32
C GLY A 157 -33.25 4.61 4.44
N GLN A 158 -33.05 3.75 3.45
CA GLN A 158 -31.96 2.76 3.41
C GLN A 158 -30.58 3.42 3.45
N ARG A 159 -30.32 4.40 2.57
CA ARG A 159 -29.03 5.10 2.53
C ARG A 159 -28.73 5.85 3.83
N ARG A 160 -29.76 6.38 4.51
CA ARG A 160 -29.58 7.10 5.76
C ARG A 160 -29.26 6.17 6.93
N ASN A 161 -29.91 5.00 6.98
CA ASN A 161 -29.58 3.97 7.98
C ASN A 161 -28.14 3.48 7.79
N ARG A 162 -27.75 3.16 6.56
CA ARG A 162 -26.39 2.75 6.25
C ARG A 162 -25.35 3.84 6.57
N ALA A 163 -25.67 5.10 6.28
CA ALA A 163 -24.81 6.23 6.64
C ALA A 163 -24.66 6.37 8.16
N GLN A 164 -25.71 6.17 8.93
CA GLN A 164 -25.65 6.19 10.39
C GLN A 164 -24.74 5.08 10.92
N GLU A 165 -24.88 3.84 10.44
CA GLU A 165 -24.01 2.73 10.81
C GLU A 165 -22.53 3.07 10.58
N MET A 166 -22.21 3.71 9.45
CA MET A 166 -20.83 4.08 9.13
C MET A 166 -20.32 5.26 9.97
N VAL A 167 -21.19 6.21 10.32
CA VAL A 167 -20.86 7.31 11.25
C VAL A 167 -20.53 6.75 12.63
N ASP A 168 -21.28 5.76 13.09
CA ASP A 168 -21.05 5.10 14.38
C ASP A 168 -19.75 4.26 14.34
N LEU A 169 -19.50 3.54 13.25
CA LEU A 169 -18.32 2.71 13.03
C LEU A 169 -17.01 3.53 13.13
N VAL A 170 -17.00 4.75 12.59
CA VAL A 170 -15.81 5.63 12.64
C VAL A 170 -15.77 6.53 13.89
N GLY A 171 -16.66 6.29 14.87
CA GLY A 171 -16.67 7.01 16.15
C GLY A 171 -17.10 8.47 16.05
N LEU A 172 -18.05 8.77 15.16
CA LEU A 172 -18.62 10.13 14.97
C LEU A 172 -20.08 10.23 15.43
N SER A 173 -20.57 9.30 16.29
CA SER A 173 -21.90 9.37 16.87
C SER A 173 -22.11 10.70 17.60
N GLY A 174 -23.25 11.37 17.34
CA GLY A 174 -23.57 12.70 17.86
C GLY A 174 -23.18 13.86 16.94
N TYR A 175 -22.39 13.61 15.86
CA TYR A 175 -21.98 14.62 14.89
C TYR A 175 -22.71 14.52 13.56
N GLU A 176 -23.72 13.67 13.42
CA GLU A 176 -24.45 13.38 12.18
C GLU A 176 -25.02 14.63 11.51
N ASN A 177 -25.45 15.60 12.34
CA ASN A 177 -26.10 16.81 11.90
C ASN A 177 -25.15 18.01 11.72
N ASN A 178 -23.88 17.85 12.03
CA ASN A 178 -22.87 18.88 11.86
C ASN A 178 -22.49 19.04 10.38
N TYR A 179 -21.98 20.22 10.04
CA TYR A 179 -21.37 20.51 8.74
C TYR A 179 -19.85 20.32 8.80
N PRO A 180 -19.17 20.09 7.66
CA PRO A 180 -17.72 19.87 7.63
C PRO A 180 -16.88 20.97 8.31
N ASP A 181 -17.26 22.22 8.20
CA ASP A 181 -16.59 23.38 8.81
C ASP A 181 -16.66 23.41 10.35
N GLN A 182 -17.55 22.64 10.93
CA GLN A 182 -17.72 22.48 12.38
C GLN A 182 -16.86 21.32 12.95
N LEU A 183 -16.05 20.66 12.12
CA LEU A 183 -15.29 19.45 12.47
C LEU A 183 -13.77 19.74 12.42
N SER A 184 -13.02 19.06 13.30
CA SER A 184 -11.56 19.03 13.18
C SER A 184 -11.11 18.27 11.92
N GLY A 185 -9.87 18.45 11.48
CA GLY A 185 -9.31 17.75 10.32
C GLY A 185 -9.41 16.23 10.44
N GLY A 186 -9.09 15.66 11.60
CA GLY A 186 -9.26 14.24 11.87
C GLY A 186 -10.72 13.75 11.79
N MET A 187 -11.65 14.55 12.28
CA MET A 187 -13.09 14.23 12.14
C MET A 187 -13.54 14.28 10.69
N GLN A 188 -13.07 15.28 9.91
CA GLN A 188 -13.37 15.37 8.47
C GLN A 188 -12.82 14.13 7.72
N GLN A 189 -11.62 13.67 8.09
CA GLN A 189 -11.04 12.44 7.52
C GLN A 189 -11.89 11.21 7.85
N ARG A 190 -12.36 11.07 9.10
CA ARG A 190 -13.30 10.01 9.50
C ARG A 190 -14.60 10.05 8.70
N VAL A 191 -15.14 11.24 8.40
CA VAL A 191 -16.33 11.40 7.51
C VAL A 191 -16.02 10.90 6.10
N GLY A 192 -14.83 11.24 5.55
CA GLY A 192 -14.36 10.76 4.25
C GLY A 192 -14.27 9.23 4.21
N LEU A 193 -13.73 8.63 5.27
CA LEU A 193 -13.62 7.18 5.43
C LEU A 193 -15.00 6.52 5.54
N ALA A 194 -15.90 7.04 6.39
CA ALA A 194 -17.27 6.57 6.52
C ALA A 194 -18.03 6.62 5.18
N ARG A 195 -17.85 7.70 4.40
CA ARG A 195 -18.44 7.84 3.06
C ARG A 195 -17.91 6.77 2.11
N ALA A 196 -16.62 6.48 2.14
CA ALA A 196 -16.02 5.45 1.30
C ALA A 196 -16.53 4.05 1.67
N LEU A 197 -16.63 3.74 2.98
CA LEU A 197 -17.15 2.48 3.50
C LEU A 197 -18.65 2.29 3.29
N ALA A 198 -19.45 3.38 3.34
CA ALA A 198 -20.90 3.31 3.16
C ALA A 198 -21.30 2.67 1.83
N ALA A 199 -20.50 2.92 0.79
CA ALA A 199 -20.69 2.34 -0.53
C ALA A 199 -20.38 0.84 -0.60
N ASP A 200 -19.88 0.23 0.46
CA ASP A 200 -19.45 -1.18 0.52
C ASP A 200 -18.63 -1.63 -0.69
N PRO A 201 -17.49 -0.95 -0.97
CA PRO A 201 -16.67 -1.26 -2.11
C PRO A 201 -15.89 -2.57 -1.91
N GLU A 202 -15.41 -3.16 -3.02
CA GLU A 202 -14.47 -4.27 -2.99
C GLU A 202 -13.04 -3.79 -2.72
N VAL A 203 -12.68 -2.59 -3.24
CA VAL A 203 -11.36 -1.95 -3.08
C VAL A 203 -11.50 -0.52 -2.56
N LEU A 204 -10.79 -0.21 -1.48
CA LEU A 204 -10.65 1.15 -0.94
C LEU A 204 -9.31 1.73 -1.41
N MET A 205 -9.33 2.86 -2.09
CA MET A 205 -8.13 3.58 -2.52
C MET A 205 -7.93 4.85 -1.69
N PHE A 206 -6.72 5.07 -1.22
CA PHE A 206 -6.34 6.20 -0.39
C PHE A 206 -5.22 6.99 -1.09
N ASP A 207 -5.50 8.25 -1.41
CA ASP A 207 -4.53 9.16 -2.06
C ASP A 207 -3.99 10.14 -1.02
N GLU A 208 -2.83 9.84 -0.43
CA GLU A 208 -2.14 10.61 0.62
C GLU A 208 -3.08 11.03 1.77
N PRO A 209 -3.83 10.10 2.39
CA PRO A 209 -4.96 10.44 3.26
C PRO A 209 -4.56 11.17 4.55
N PHE A 210 -3.30 11.10 4.96
CA PHE A 210 -2.85 11.65 6.24
C PHE A 210 -1.94 12.87 6.10
N SER A 211 -1.59 13.27 4.88
CA SER A 211 -0.62 14.35 4.64
C SER A 211 -1.06 15.73 5.15
N ALA A 212 -2.37 15.98 5.24
CA ALA A 212 -2.95 17.23 5.74
C ALA A 212 -3.19 17.23 7.26
N LEU A 213 -2.84 16.16 7.98
CA LEU A 213 -3.08 16.01 9.41
C LEU A 213 -1.82 16.33 10.23
N ASP A 214 -2.01 16.89 11.42
CA ASP A 214 -0.92 17.03 12.39
C ASP A 214 -0.44 15.66 12.90
N PRO A 215 0.80 15.54 13.44
CA PRO A 215 1.42 14.25 13.75
C PRO A 215 0.62 13.38 14.73
N LEU A 216 -0.05 13.98 15.72
CA LEU A 216 -0.82 13.22 16.71
C LEU A 216 -2.08 12.64 16.09
N ILE A 217 -2.85 13.48 15.41
CA ILE A 217 -4.08 13.05 14.71
C ILE A 217 -3.77 12.05 13.61
N ARG A 218 -2.63 12.24 12.89
CA ARG A 218 -2.16 11.29 11.88
C ARG A 218 -1.97 9.89 12.45
N ARG A 219 -1.26 9.77 13.58
CA ARG A 219 -1.05 8.50 14.25
C ARG A 219 -2.36 7.84 14.69
N ASP A 220 -3.29 8.62 15.24
CA ASP A 220 -4.59 8.11 15.66
C ASP A 220 -5.42 7.62 14.47
N MET A 221 -5.38 8.34 13.35
CA MET A 221 -6.07 7.95 12.11
C MET A 221 -5.46 6.70 11.46
N GLN A 222 -4.14 6.54 11.48
CA GLN A 222 -3.48 5.31 11.02
C GLN A 222 -3.93 4.10 11.85
N ASN A 223 -3.95 4.22 13.19
CA ASN A 223 -4.42 3.15 14.08
C ASN A 223 -5.90 2.83 13.83
N GLU A 224 -6.72 3.85 13.56
CA GLU A 224 -8.14 3.67 13.24
C GLU A 224 -8.32 2.92 11.91
N VAL A 225 -7.52 3.22 10.89
CA VAL A 225 -7.56 2.50 9.61
C VAL A 225 -7.15 1.04 9.78
N ILE A 226 -6.12 0.73 10.58
CA ILE A 226 -5.72 -0.65 10.89
C ILE A 226 -6.88 -1.39 11.56
N ARG A 227 -7.46 -0.81 12.63
CA ARG A 227 -8.62 -1.39 13.32
C ARG A 227 -9.79 -1.67 12.37
N LEU A 228 -10.11 -0.71 11.52
CA LEU A 228 -11.19 -0.85 10.54
C LEU A 228 -10.86 -1.91 9.48
N HIS A 229 -9.60 -2.02 9.05
CA HIS A 229 -9.18 -3.07 8.13
C HIS A 229 -9.39 -4.46 8.75
N GLU A 230 -8.96 -4.68 9.99
CA GLU A 230 -9.18 -5.93 10.74
C GLU A 230 -10.67 -6.27 10.89
N GLU A 231 -11.53 -5.24 11.08
CA GLU A 231 -12.98 -5.44 11.27
C GLU A 231 -13.72 -5.73 9.95
N VAL A 232 -13.35 -5.05 8.84
CA VAL A 232 -14.11 -5.14 7.59
C VAL A 232 -13.46 -6.03 6.53
N GLY A 233 -12.16 -6.37 6.64
CA GLY A 233 -11.42 -7.25 5.74
C GLY A 233 -11.36 -6.79 4.27
N LYS A 234 -11.47 -5.49 3.99
CA LYS A 234 -11.48 -4.96 2.62
C LYS A 234 -10.09 -4.80 2.05
N THR A 235 -9.93 -5.03 0.76
CA THR A 235 -8.68 -4.71 0.05
C THR A 235 -8.45 -3.20 0.08
N MET A 236 -7.25 -2.78 0.44
CA MET A 236 -6.87 -1.37 0.54
C MET A 236 -5.63 -1.08 -0.29
N VAL A 237 -5.66 0.00 -1.08
CA VAL A 237 -4.50 0.51 -1.82
C VAL A 237 -4.20 1.92 -1.33
N PHE A 238 -3.05 2.09 -0.68
CA PHE A 238 -2.60 3.37 -0.15
C PHE A 238 -1.54 4.00 -1.04
N ILE A 239 -1.64 5.32 -1.19
CA ILE A 239 -0.56 6.12 -1.73
C ILE A 239 -0.02 7.02 -0.64
N THR A 240 1.29 6.98 -0.44
CA THR A 240 1.99 7.86 0.49
C THR A 240 3.40 8.17 -0.02
N HIS A 241 3.98 9.24 0.50
CA HIS A 241 5.41 9.53 0.39
C HIS A 241 6.14 9.30 1.72
N ASP A 242 5.41 8.91 2.76
CA ASP A 242 5.94 8.68 4.11
C ASP A 242 6.23 7.17 4.30
N LEU A 243 7.52 6.84 4.46
CA LEU A 243 7.95 5.46 4.65
C LEU A 243 7.40 4.86 5.95
N ALA A 244 7.34 5.64 7.03
CA ALA A 244 6.81 5.13 8.31
C ALA A 244 5.33 4.74 8.19
N GLU A 245 4.54 5.47 7.38
CA GLU A 245 3.18 5.07 7.05
C GLU A 245 3.15 3.76 6.26
N ALA A 246 4.01 3.64 5.24
CA ALA A 246 4.07 2.45 4.40
C ALA A 246 4.43 1.20 5.21
N LEU A 247 5.46 1.30 6.06
CA LEU A 247 5.90 0.20 6.93
C LEU A 247 4.89 -0.19 8.01
N LYS A 248 4.08 0.78 8.47
CA LYS A 248 3.09 0.55 9.51
C LYS A 248 1.80 -0.07 9.00
N LEU A 249 1.38 0.30 7.78
CA LEU A 249 0.07 -0.04 7.24
C LEU A 249 0.12 -1.22 6.27
N GLY A 250 1.20 -1.33 5.49
CA GLY A 250 1.25 -2.21 4.33
C GLY A 250 1.61 -3.64 4.67
N ASP A 251 0.87 -4.59 4.11
CA ASP A 251 1.30 -5.98 3.99
C ASP A 251 2.41 -6.09 2.94
N ARG A 252 2.26 -5.34 1.82
CA ARG A 252 3.30 -5.19 0.79
C ARG A 252 3.41 -3.73 0.36
N ILE A 253 4.65 -3.35 -0.01
CA ILE A 253 5.02 -2.00 -0.42
C ILE A 253 5.57 -2.05 -1.84
N LEU A 254 5.04 -1.22 -2.73
CA LEU A 254 5.54 -0.95 -4.06
C LEU A 254 6.24 0.41 -4.06
N ILE A 255 7.54 0.43 -4.34
CA ILE A 255 8.35 1.65 -4.41
C ILE A 255 8.50 2.07 -5.87
N MET A 256 8.13 3.32 -6.16
CA MET A 256 8.20 3.90 -7.50
C MET A 256 9.26 4.98 -7.62
N ARG A 257 9.93 4.99 -8.78
CA ARG A 257 10.80 6.09 -9.24
C ARG A 257 10.58 6.32 -10.73
N ASP A 258 10.40 7.56 -11.14
CA ASP A 258 10.29 7.97 -12.56
C ASP A 258 9.23 7.22 -13.40
N GLY A 259 8.14 6.78 -12.76
CA GLY A 259 7.05 6.05 -13.40
C GLY A 259 7.26 4.53 -13.46
N GLU A 260 8.34 4.02 -12.93
CA GLU A 260 8.71 2.61 -12.91
C GLU A 260 8.66 2.04 -11.50
N ILE A 261 8.50 0.71 -11.39
CA ILE A 261 8.64 -0.03 -10.14
C ILE A 261 10.13 -0.24 -9.87
N VAL A 262 10.59 0.17 -8.68
CA VAL A 262 11.95 -0.12 -8.21
C VAL A 262 11.97 -1.41 -7.41
N GLN A 263 11.01 -1.57 -6.48
CA GLN A 263 10.89 -2.75 -5.63
C GLN A 263 9.44 -2.98 -5.23
N ILE A 264 9.06 -4.25 -5.10
CA ILE A 264 7.86 -4.70 -4.38
C ILE A 264 8.30 -5.72 -3.35
N GLY A 265 7.82 -5.61 -2.12
CA GLY A 265 8.13 -6.57 -1.05
C GLY A 265 7.34 -6.26 0.22
N THR A 266 7.44 -7.16 1.20
CA THR A 266 6.96 -6.92 2.56
C THR A 266 7.79 -5.83 3.24
N PRO A 267 7.31 -5.17 4.32
CA PRO A 267 8.07 -4.16 5.04
C PRO A 267 9.49 -4.60 5.40
N ASP A 268 9.64 -5.81 5.89
CA ASP A 268 10.94 -6.37 6.28
C ASP A 268 11.85 -6.69 5.08
N GLU A 269 11.30 -7.07 3.92
CA GLU A 269 12.07 -7.25 2.69
C GLU A 269 12.58 -5.91 2.13
N VAL A 270 11.76 -4.86 2.18
CA VAL A 270 12.15 -3.52 1.74
C VAL A 270 13.29 -2.96 2.59
N VAL A 271 13.24 -3.18 3.91
CA VAL A 271 14.27 -2.69 4.84
C VAL A 271 15.50 -3.61 4.88
N GLY A 272 15.30 -4.94 4.82
CA GLY A 272 16.36 -5.94 4.94
C GLY A 272 17.17 -6.16 3.67
N ALA A 273 16.51 -6.07 2.50
CA ALA A 273 17.12 -6.29 1.18
C ALA A 273 16.72 -5.19 0.18
N PRO A 274 17.17 -3.94 0.37
CA PRO A 274 16.87 -2.86 -0.56
C PRO A 274 17.44 -3.17 -1.96
N ALA A 275 16.60 -3.00 -3.00
CA ALA A 275 16.92 -3.36 -4.38
C ALA A 275 18.04 -2.50 -4.99
N ASP A 276 18.14 -1.24 -4.59
CA ASP A 276 19.16 -0.31 -5.05
C ASP A 276 19.50 0.74 -3.97
N GLU A 277 20.42 1.67 -4.31
CA GLU A 277 20.81 2.77 -3.42
C GLU A 277 19.65 3.70 -3.08
N TYR A 278 18.73 3.94 -4.02
CA TYR A 278 17.55 4.76 -3.79
C TYR A 278 16.63 4.18 -2.70
N VAL A 279 16.38 2.87 -2.71
CA VAL A 279 15.60 2.21 -1.64
C VAL A 279 16.37 2.20 -0.34
N ARG A 280 17.70 1.98 -0.39
CA ARG A 280 18.57 2.01 0.79
C ARG A 280 18.54 3.36 1.48
N ASP A 281 18.64 4.45 0.71
CA ASP A 281 18.55 5.82 1.24
C ASP A 281 17.20 6.08 1.90
N PHE A 282 16.10 5.60 1.28
CA PHE A 282 14.76 5.71 1.86
C PHE A 282 14.65 5.02 3.22
N THR A 283 15.29 3.86 3.37
CA THR A 283 15.19 3.02 4.56
C THR A 283 16.28 3.30 5.61
N SER A 284 17.23 4.19 5.31
CA SER A 284 18.40 4.45 6.15
C SER A 284 18.07 4.97 7.55
N GLU A 285 17.02 5.78 7.69
CA GLU A 285 16.59 6.36 8.98
C GLU A 285 15.62 5.46 9.77
N VAL A 286 15.25 4.30 9.21
CA VAL A 286 14.30 3.39 9.87
C VAL A 286 15.03 2.52 10.90
N PRO A 287 14.59 2.51 12.17
CA PRO A 287 15.08 1.54 13.14
C PRO A 287 14.79 0.11 12.68
N LYS A 288 15.84 -0.60 12.25
CA LYS A 288 15.73 -1.93 11.64
C LYS A 288 15.10 -2.95 12.59
N SER A 289 15.40 -2.85 13.90
CA SER A 289 14.82 -3.70 14.94
C SER A 289 13.29 -3.62 15.02
N HIS A 290 12.71 -2.52 14.56
CA HIS A 290 11.26 -2.30 14.57
C HIS A 290 10.52 -2.89 13.35
N VAL A 291 11.26 -3.31 12.33
CA VAL A 291 10.70 -3.78 11.05
C VAL A 291 11.20 -5.17 10.70
N LEU A 292 12.49 -5.45 10.88
CA LEU A 292 13.05 -6.76 10.57
C LEU A 292 12.46 -7.84 11.46
N THR A 293 12.17 -8.98 10.84
CA THR A 293 11.71 -10.19 11.52
C THR A 293 12.89 -11.11 11.83
N LEU A 294 12.67 -12.11 12.68
CA LEU A 294 13.73 -13.04 13.09
C LEU A 294 14.35 -13.80 11.91
N LYS A 295 13.63 -13.96 10.78
CA LYS A 295 14.18 -14.58 9.56
C LYS A 295 15.42 -13.86 9.01
N TRP A 296 15.59 -12.57 9.29
CA TRP A 296 16.70 -11.75 8.83
C TRP A 296 17.95 -11.83 9.71
N VAL A 297 17.78 -12.28 10.93
CA VAL A 297 18.85 -12.29 11.95
C VAL A 297 19.19 -13.68 12.43
N MET A 298 18.30 -14.66 12.26
CA MET A 298 18.53 -16.05 12.68
C MET A 298 19.71 -16.68 11.94
N ARG A 299 20.36 -17.61 12.60
CA ARG A 299 21.43 -18.45 12.06
C ARG A 299 20.95 -19.90 11.89
N PRO A 300 21.57 -20.70 11.01
CA PRO A 300 21.31 -22.13 10.93
C PRO A 300 21.50 -22.80 12.30
N ASP A 301 20.62 -23.76 12.64
CA ASP A 301 20.78 -24.56 13.85
C ASP A 301 22.02 -25.45 13.72
N THR A 302 22.96 -25.31 14.65
CA THR A 302 24.20 -26.11 14.74
C THR A 302 24.05 -27.34 15.64
N GLY A 303 22.87 -27.59 16.19
CA GLY A 303 22.60 -28.72 17.06
C GLY A 303 22.85 -28.45 18.55
N ASP A 304 23.15 -27.23 18.93
CA ASP A 304 23.44 -26.81 20.32
C ASP A 304 22.21 -26.35 21.10
N LEU A 305 21.02 -26.53 20.53
CA LEU A 305 19.75 -26.12 21.16
C LEU A 305 19.43 -26.96 22.40
N ARG A 306 19.17 -26.30 23.50
CA ARG A 306 18.67 -26.94 24.72
C ARG A 306 17.23 -27.44 24.48
N ALA A 307 16.86 -28.52 25.15
CA ALA A 307 15.51 -29.09 25.05
C ALA A 307 14.40 -28.11 25.51
N ASP A 308 14.73 -27.27 26.49
CA ASP A 308 13.87 -26.24 27.08
C ASP A 308 14.03 -24.84 26.43
N ALA A 309 14.78 -24.72 25.32
CA ALA A 309 14.99 -23.43 24.64
C ALA A 309 13.65 -22.80 24.23
N PRO A 310 13.46 -21.49 24.48
CA PRO A 310 12.27 -20.76 24.02
C PRO A 310 12.07 -20.90 22.51
N THR A 311 10.82 -20.96 22.08
CA THR A 311 10.45 -21.06 20.67
C THR A 311 9.79 -19.77 20.21
N LEU A 312 10.29 -19.20 19.11
CA LEU A 312 9.87 -17.94 18.52
C LEU A 312 9.49 -18.19 17.06
N GLN A 313 8.51 -17.44 16.54
CA GLN A 313 8.13 -17.51 15.13
C GLN A 313 9.11 -16.71 14.27
N HIS A 314 9.44 -17.20 13.09
CA HIS A 314 10.41 -16.58 12.17
C HIS A 314 9.98 -15.20 11.67
N ASP A 315 8.66 -14.94 11.63
CA ASP A 315 8.03 -13.68 11.21
C ASP A 315 7.85 -12.68 12.37
N GLN A 316 8.23 -13.06 13.59
CA GLN A 316 8.18 -12.16 14.74
C GLN A 316 9.23 -11.04 14.61
N ILE A 317 8.81 -9.78 14.87
CA ILE A 317 9.69 -8.60 14.80
C ILE A 317 10.81 -8.72 15.84
N VAL A 318 12.03 -8.38 15.44
CA VAL A 318 13.24 -8.45 16.28
C VAL A 318 13.04 -7.75 17.61
N ARG A 319 12.51 -6.53 17.63
CA ARG A 319 12.24 -5.78 18.87
C ARG A 319 11.31 -6.52 19.84
N ASP A 320 10.27 -7.16 19.31
CA ASP A 320 9.25 -7.83 20.11
C ASP A 320 9.76 -9.17 20.68
N ALA A 321 10.69 -9.81 19.95
CA ALA A 321 11.40 -11.00 20.36
C ALA A 321 12.56 -10.70 21.35
N ALA A 322 13.14 -9.49 21.29
CA ALA A 322 14.38 -9.13 21.97
C ALA A 322 14.36 -9.44 23.47
N ARG A 323 13.26 -9.15 24.18
CA ARG A 323 13.16 -9.41 25.60
C ARG A 323 13.29 -10.90 25.92
N ILE A 324 12.63 -11.76 25.15
CA ILE A 324 12.66 -13.22 25.38
C ILE A 324 14.06 -13.74 25.09
N VAL A 325 14.71 -13.26 24.03
CA VAL A 325 16.07 -13.69 23.65
C VAL A 325 17.09 -13.24 24.67
N LEU A 326 17.05 -11.97 25.15
CA LEU A 326 17.99 -11.41 26.10
C LEU A 326 17.83 -12.00 27.51
N ASP A 327 16.63 -12.44 27.90
CA ASP A 327 16.37 -13.11 29.18
C ASP A 327 16.68 -14.63 29.13
N SER A 328 17.03 -15.18 27.94
CA SER A 328 17.31 -16.60 27.75
C SER A 328 18.76 -16.95 28.12
N GLU A 329 18.98 -18.12 28.73
CA GLU A 329 20.33 -18.66 29.05
C GLU A 329 21.00 -19.33 27.81
N GLY A 330 20.73 -18.88 26.60
CA GLY A 330 21.32 -19.41 25.37
C GLY A 330 20.40 -19.25 24.17
N PRO A 331 20.74 -19.82 23.00
CA PRO A 331 20.00 -19.62 21.76
C PRO A 331 18.54 -20.04 21.87
N CYS A 332 17.64 -19.20 21.35
CA CYS A 332 16.22 -19.49 21.16
C CYS A 332 15.99 -20.20 19.83
N ARG A 333 15.01 -21.10 19.81
CA ARG A 333 14.58 -21.81 18.61
C ARG A 333 13.70 -20.92 17.76
N VAL A 334 14.01 -20.79 16.47
CA VAL A 334 13.18 -20.08 15.48
C VAL A 334 12.47 -21.10 14.62
N VAL A 335 11.13 -20.97 14.49
CA VAL A 335 10.28 -21.92 13.78
C VAL A 335 9.45 -21.22 12.69
N ASP A 336 9.11 -22.00 11.67
CA ASP A 336 8.08 -21.69 10.67
C ASP A 336 6.98 -22.74 10.83
N GLY A 337 5.86 -22.35 11.46
CA GLY A 337 4.89 -23.31 11.97
C GLY A 337 5.52 -24.26 13.00
N ASP A 338 5.53 -25.56 12.69
CA ASP A 338 6.14 -26.60 13.55
C ASP A 338 7.59 -26.91 13.16
N ARG A 339 8.11 -26.32 12.08
CA ARG A 339 9.45 -26.64 11.56
C ARG A 339 10.49 -25.68 12.14
N VAL A 340 11.55 -26.20 12.73
CA VAL A 340 12.73 -25.41 13.12
C VAL A 340 13.44 -24.94 11.85
N VAL A 341 13.61 -23.62 11.70
CA VAL A 341 14.27 -22.98 10.55
C VAL A 341 15.58 -22.31 10.93
N GLY A 342 15.83 -22.07 12.21
CA GLY A 342 17.07 -21.48 12.69
C GLY A 342 17.10 -21.27 14.19
N VAL A 343 18.12 -20.54 14.62
CA VAL A 343 18.33 -20.12 16.01
C VAL A 343 18.67 -18.64 16.07
N VAL A 344 18.38 -18.01 17.21
CA VAL A 344 18.73 -16.61 17.48
C VAL A 344 19.20 -16.48 18.93
N ASP A 345 20.24 -15.69 19.16
CA ASP A 345 20.73 -15.36 20.51
C ASP A 345 20.87 -13.83 20.70
N ASP A 346 21.39 -13.45 21.88
CA ASP A 346 21.58 -12.06 22.27
C ASP A 346 22.54 -11.30 21.34
N GLU A 347 23.59 -11.97 20.81
CA GLU A 347 24.52 -11.33 19.87
C GLU A 347 23.83 -10.98 18.55
N ASP A 348 22.92 -11.83 18.05
CA ASP A 348 22.17 -11.60 16.81
C ASP A 348 21.23 -10.39 16.98
N ILE A 349 20.53 -10.29 18.10
CA ILE A 349 19.66 -9.15 18.43
C ILE A 349 20.48 -7.86 18.60
N LEU A 350 21.55 -7.91 19.39
CA LEU A 350 22.42 -6.75 19.66
C LEU A 350 23.07 -6.23 18.37
N ARG A 351 23.43 -7.10 17.43
CA ARG A 351 24.00 -6.69 16.14
C ARG A 351 23.05 -5.78 15.35
N VAL A 352 21.74 -6.02 15.40
CA VAL A 352 20.76 -5.15 14.74
C VAL A 352 20.60 -3.85 15.51
N VAL A 353 20.44 -3.90 16.83
CA VAL A 353 20.20 -2.72 17.67
C VAL A 353 21.41 -1.79 17.70
N VAL A 354 22.63 -2.34 17.85
CA VAL A 354 23.87 -1.53 17.89
C VAL A 354 24.20 -0.91 16.54
N ALA A 355 23.84 -1.58 15.43
CA ALA A 355 24.00 -0.99 14.09
C ALA A 355 23.14 0.28 13.88
N GLU A 356 22.09 0.46 14.68
CA GLU A 356 21.22 1.64 14.67
C GLU A 356 21.83 2.85 15.41
N GLU A 357 22.63 2.61 16.45
CA GLU A 357 23.23 3.67 17.29
C GLU A 357 24.49 4.30 16.64
N GLY A 358 25.00 3.71 15.56
CA GLY A 358 26.24 4.11 14.89
C GLY A 358 26.10 5.13 13.74
N HIS A 359 24.89 5.73 13.56
CA HIS A 359 24.63 6.70 12.49
C HIS A 359 24.24 8.06 13.02
#